data_9a710ea2e98838bd6b63953c92da385c
#
_entry.id   9a710ea2e98838bd6b63953c92da385c
#
_cell.length_a   1.000
_cell.length_b   1.000
_cell.length_c   1.000
_cell.angle_alpha   90.00
_cell.angle_beta   90.00
_cell.angle_gamma   90.00
#
_symmetry.space_group_name_H-M   'P 1'
#
loop_
_entity.id
_entity.type
_entity.pdbx_description
1 polymer ?
#
loop_
_entity_poly.entity_id
_entity_poly.type
_entity_poly.pdbx_seq_one_letter_code
_entity_poly.pdbx_strand_id
1 'polypeptide(L)'
;EAQSLLFKNGITTISEAGIDPHDIQLIDSLQKINELSFRVYGMINYSPENLNYFVEKGPFDTEKLNVRSFKVYLNSFGPSNTKNIKQRSFSENEMKNIIYSKEKFEEICFRIAKSGFQMNTYAMNGLSNSELISSYRKVLNGISDPRWRIENASKIQKLDFNSLNSKFIPSFQLGNVNNGSINNDKKISIDGTESTYINKDIIDWTGRVILGSNYPNEYINPLITFSRSLSSKKINSLNGSDFQIKNSLSRSEALKGITVWGAYSNFEELKKGSISIGNFADFVILSKNIMEIDIKLIPSTQVIATVLGGELKYRINIL
;
A
#
# COMPACT_ATOMS: atom_id res chain seq x y z
N GLU A 1 21.51 -5.10 5.37
CA GLU A 1 20.51 -5.77 6.25
C GLU A 1 19.10 -5.76 5.62
N ALA A 2 18.53 -4.60 5.23
CA ALA A 2 17.16 -4.50 4.72
C ALA A 2 16.90 -5.44 3.55
N GLN A 3 17.73 -5.45 2.50
CA GLN A 3 17.49 -6.31 1.34
C GLN A 3 17.56 -7.80 1.66
N SER A 4 18.43 -8.23 2.60
CA SER A 4 18.48 -9.63 3.04
C SER A 4 17.17 -10.02 3.73
N LEU A 5 16.58 -9.12 4.51
CA LEU A 5 15.31 -9.34 5.16
C LEU A 5 14.15 -9.40 4.13
N LEU A 6 14.16 -8.53 3.13
CA LEU A 6 13.18 -8.56 2.03
C LEU A 6 13.23 -9.89 1.28
N PHE A 7 14.42 -10.32 0.84
CA PHE A 7 14.57 -11.57 0.10
C PHE A 7 14.22 -12.81 0.91
N LYS A 8 14.54 -12.82 2.21
CA LYS A 8 14.13 -13.88 3.14
C LYS A 8 12.61 -14.02 3.24
N ASN A 9 11.87 -12.93 3.03
CA ASN A 9 10.42 -12.91 3.04
C ASN A 9 9.78 -13.00 1.64
N GLY A 10 10.57 -13.28 0.59
CA GLY A 10 10.06 -13.44 -0.78
C GLY A 10 9.70 -12.12 -1.47
N ILE A 11 10.22 -10.99 -0.98
CA ILE A 11 9.89 -9.67 -1.51
C ILE A 11 10.95 -9.24 -2.51
N THR A 12 10.53 -8.97 -3.74
CA THR A 12 11.40 -8.51 -4.85
C THR A 12 11.20 -7.02 -5.16
N THR A 13 10.01 -6.49 -4.86
CA THR A 13 9.66 -5.08 -5.05
C THR A 13 8.96 -4.53 -3.81
N ILE A 14 9.31 -3.31 -3.44
CA ILE A 14 8.61 -2.54 -2.41
C ILE A 14 8.01 -1.27 -3.00
N SER A 15 6.93 -0.78 -2.38
CA SER A 15 6.45 0.59 -2.54
C SER A 15 6.84 1.37 -1.29
N GLU A 16 7.80 2.29 -1.44
CA GLU A 16 8.25 3.15 -0.33
C GLU A 16 7.32 4.34 -0.22
N ALA A 17 6.57 4.38 0.87
CA ALA A 17 5.46 5.32 1.05
C ALA A 17 5.90 6.62 1.73
N GLY A 18 6.80 7.32 1.10
CA GLY A 18 7.29 8.63 1.51
C GLY A 18 8.82 8.68 1.51
N ILE A 19 9.41 9.10 0.40
CA ILE A 19 10.86 9.32 0.28
C ILE A 19 11.17 10.74 -0.13
N ASP A 20 12.31 11.23 0.30
CA ASP A 20 12.79 12.56 -0.06
C ASP A 20 13.76 12.51 -1.25
N PRO A 21 14.03 13.65 -1.93
CA PRO A 21 14.90 13.68 -3.09
C PRO A 21 16.29 13.10 -2.86
N HIS A 22 16.85 13.29 -1.65
CA HIS A 22 18.14 12.73 -1.26
C HIS A 22 18.11 11.20 -1.23
N ASP A 23 17.06 10.60 -0.67
CA ASP A 23 16.92 9.15 -0.58
C ASP A 23 16.74 8.51 -1.96
N ILE A 24 16.00 9.20 -2.86
CA ILE A 24 15.85 8.78 -4.26
C ILE A 24 17.23 8.69 -4.94
N GLN A 25 18.08 9.72 -4.77
CA GLN A 25 19.43 9.75 -5.33
C GLN A 25 20.31 8.65 -4.72
N LEU A 26 20.21 8.42 -3.42
CA LEU A 26 20.96 7.37 -2.72
C LEU A 26 20.57 5.99 -3.23
N ILE A 27 19.27 5.69 -3.33
CA ILE A 27 18.74 4.42 -3.86
C ILE A 27 19.24 4.20 -5.29
N ASP A 28 19.10 5.20 -6.18
CA ASP A 28 19.57 5.12 -7.56
C ASP A 28 21.07 4.84 -7.64
N SER A 29 21.87 5.54 -6.82
CA SER A 29 23.33 5.36 -6.77
C SER A 29 23.71 3.96 -6.32
N LEU A 30 23.08 3.44 -5.25
CA LEU A 30 23.34 2.09 -4.74
C LEU A 30 22.89 1.00 -5.74
N GLN A 31 21.81 1.24 -6.47
CA GLN A 31 21.35 0.31 -7.51
C GLN A 31 22.30 0.27 -8.72
N LYS A 32 22.87 1.42 -9.12
CA LYS A 32 23.84 1.50 -10.21
C LYS A 32 25.13 0.74 -9.93
N ILE A 33 25.59 0.73 -8.69
CA ILE A 33 26.79 -0.04 -8.29
C ILE A 33 26.45 -1.46 -7.80
N ASN A 34 25.20 -1.92 -7.96
CA ASN A 34 24.67 -3.23 -7.54
C ASN A 34 24.75 -3.54 -6.03
N GLU A 35 24.91 -2.54 -5.19
CA GLU A 35 24.82 -2.68 -3.73
C GLU A 35 23.38 -2.83 -3.24
N LEU A 36 22.41 -2.32 -4.01
CA LEU A 36 20.97 -2.46 -3.78
C LEU A 36 20.33 -3.16 -4.98
N SER A 37 19.79 -4.38 -4.75
CA SER A 37 19.30 -5.21 -5.85
C SER A 37 17.78 -5.15 -6.02
N PHE A 38 16.98 -5.02 -4.94
CA PHE A 38 15.53 -5.06 -5.03
C PHE A 38 14.95 -3.83 -5.76
N ARG A 39 13.72 -4.00 -6.26
CA ARG A 39 13.02 -2.92 -6.98
C ARG A 39 12.26 -2.03 -6.02
N VAL A 40 12.23 -0.74 -6.33
CA VAL A 40 11.58 0.30 -5.51
C VAL A 40 10.60 1.10 -6.36
N TYR A 41 9.36 1.19 -5.92
CA TYR A 41 8.42 2.22 -6.33
C TYR A 41 8.42 3.32 -5.27
N GLY A 42 8.98 4.47 -5.62
CA GLY A 42 9.14 5.60 -4.70
C GLY A 42 7.94 6.56 -4.76
N MET A 43 7.35 6.83 -3.60
CA MET A 43 6.34 7.88 -3.45
C MET A 43 7.00 9.09 -2.81
N ILE A 44 7.14 10.18 -3.55
CA ILE A 44 7.78 11.41 -3.09
C ILE A 44 6.97 12.00 -1.94
N ASN A 45 7.61 12.30 -0.82
CA ASN A 45 6.98 13.07 0.25
C ASN A 45 6.47 14.40 -0.31
N TYR A 46 5.17 14.65 -0.13
CA TYR A 46 4.63 15.94 -0.52
C TYR A 46 5.22 17.05 0.36
N SER A 47 5.76 18.04 -0.30
CA SER A 47 5.96 19.40 0.19
C SER A 47 5.78 20.35 -1.01
N PRO A 48 5.52 21.66 -0.79
CA PRO A 48 5.46 22.63 -1.89
C PRO A 48 6.74 22.62 -2.76
N GLU A 49 7.90 22.48 -2.13
CA GLU A 49 9.22 22.44 -2.77
C GLU A 49 9.36 21.18 -3.63
N ASN A 50 9.08 20.00 -3.05
CA ASN A 50 9.14 18.73 -3.77
C ASN A 50 8.15 18.71 -4.93
N LEU A 51 6.93 19.21 -4.73
CA LEU A 51 5.94 19.30 -5.81
C LEU A 51 6.44 20.16 -6.96
N ASN A 52 6.99 21.35 -6.68
CA ASN A 52 7.52 22.24 -7.70
C ASN A 52 8.66 21.56 -8.48
N TYR A 53 9.62 20.98 -7.76
CA TYR A 53 10.81 20.35 -8.35
C TYR A 53 10.45 19.16 -9.25
N PHE A 54 9.62 18.23 -8.78
CA PHE A 54 9.32 17.03 -9.55
C PHE A 54 8.30 17.25 -10.66
N VAL A 55 7.36 18.18 -10.50
CA VAL A 55 6.43 18.54 -11.58
C VAL A 55 7.17 19.11 -12.78
N GLU A 56 8.26 19.85 -12.56
CA GLU A 56 9.11 20.37 -13.63
C GLU A 56 9.97 19.28 -14.28
N LYS A 57 10.50 18.35 -13.47
CA LYS A 57 11.38 17.27 -13.97
C LYS A 57 10.63 16.10 -14.62
N GLY A 58 9.41 15.85 -14.22
CA GLY A 58 8.63 14.68 -14.64
C GLY A 58 8.97 13.39 -13.86
N PRO A 59 8.21 12.30 -14.10
CA PRO A 59 8.47 10.99 -13.53
C PRO A 59 9.81 10.42 -13.95
N PHE A 60 10.44 9.67 -13.06
CA PHE A 60 11.72 9.00 -13.25
C PHE A 60 11.54 7.48 -13.18
N ASP A 61 12.02 6.74 -14.17
CA ASP A 61 11.89 5.28 -14.26
C ASP A 61 13.21 4.66 -14.73
N THR A 62 13.68 3.68 -13.97
CA THR A 62 14.77 2.78 -14.36
C THR A 62 14.27 1.33 -14.27
N GLU A 63 15.12 0.34 -14.52
CA GLU A 63 14.77 -1.07 -14.33
C GLU A 63 14.41 -1.40 -12.86
N LYS A 64 15.06 -0.72 -11.89
CA LYS A 64 14.94 -1.03 -10.46
C LYS A 64 14.28 0.07 -9.63
N LEU A 65 14.17 1.29 -10.12
CA LEU A 65 13.60 2.44 -9.40
C LEU A 65 12.57 3.16 -10.27
N ASN A 66 11.34 3.25 -9.80
CA ASN A 66 10.27 4.00 -10.43
C ASN A 66 9.75 5.06 -9.45
N VAL A 67 9.92 6.34 -9.80
CA VAL A 67 9.50 7.50 -8.99
C VAL A 67 8.52 8.32 -9.79
N ARG A 68 7.22 8.05 -9.60
CA ARG A 68 6.14 8.71 -10.36
C ARG A 68 4.90 9.00 -9.54
N SER A 69 5.04 9.09 -8.23
CA SER A 69 3.91 9.40 -7.35
C SER A 69 4.30 10.28 -6.19
N PHE A 70 3.30 10.99 -5.66
CA PHE A 70 3.42 11.76 -4.42
C PHE A 70 2.66 11.09 -3.29
N LYS A 71 3.29 11.00 -2.13
CA LYS A 71 2.64 10.64 -0.86
C LYS A 71 2.10 11.90 -0.20
N VAL A 72 0.81 11.92 0.07
CA VAL A 72 0.10 13.05 0.68
C VAL A 72 -0.63 12.57 1.93
N TYR A 73 -0.62 13.39 2.97
CA TYR A 73 -1.38 13.15 4.20
C TYR A 73 -2.56 14.10 4.29
N LEU A 74 -3.75 13.54 4.46
CA LEU A 74 -4.99 14.28 4.59
C LEU A 74 -5.65 14.02 5.93
N ASN A 75 -5.91 15.06 6.70
CA ASN A 75 -6.85 15.02 7.80
C ASN A 75 -8.18 15.64 7.35
N SER A 76 -9.25 15.39 8.11
CA SER A 76 -10.56 16.01 7.81
C SER A 76 -10.46 17.53 7.84
N PHE A 77 -11.21 18.17 6.93
CA PHE A 77 -11.20 19.62 6.77
C PHE A 77 -11.81 20.32 7.99
N GLY A 78 -11.17 21.44 8.43
CA GLY A 78 -11.65 22.27 9.51
C GLY A 78 -10.77 22.30 10.78
N PRO A 79 -10.99 23.27 11.66
CA PRO A 79 -10.09 23.60 12.78
C PRO A 79 -10.15 22.63 13.98
N SER A 80 -11.14 21.73 14.03
CA SER A 80 -11.40 20.93 15.23
C SER A 80 -10.54 19.68 15.39
N ASN A 81 -9.70 19.32 14.43
CA ASN A 81 -9.10 17.98 14.35
C ASN A 81 -7.60 17.88 14.63
N THR A 82 -6.94 18.98 15.06
CA THR A 82 -5.50 18.99 15.37
C THR A 82 -5.13 18.21 16.64
N LYS A 83 -6.08 17.96 17.53
CA LYS A 83 -5.81 17.30 18.83
C LYS A 83 -5.55 15.78 18.71
N ASN A 84 -6.00 15.14 17.64
CA ASN A 84 -5.92 13.67 17.49
C ASN A 84 -4.64 13.18 16.80
N ILE A 85 -3.75 14.09 16.38
CA ILE A 85 -2.52 13.73 15.63
C ILE A 85 -1.41 13.21 16.52
N LYS A 86 -1.41 13.55 17.82
CA LYS A 86 -0.34 13.19 18.76
C LYS A 86 -0.15 11.69 19.03
N GLN A 87 -0.98 10.81 18.46
CA GLN A 87 -0.94 9.37 18.71
C GLN A 87 -0.24 8.55 17.63
N ARG A 88 0.33 9.18 16.59
CA ARG A 88 1.00 8.46 15.50
C ARG A 88 2.45 8.90 15.36
N SER A 89 3.30 7.95 14.97
CA SER A 89 4.74 8.17 14.72
C SER A 89 4.96 8.94 13.40
N PHE A 90 4.49 10.17 13.31
CA PHE A 90 4.85 11.06 12.20
C PHE A 90 6.12 11.83 12.55
N SER A 91 7.00 11.97 11.57
CA SER A 91 8.11 12.91 11.67
C SER A 91 7.60 14.36 11.73
N GLU A 92 8.41 15.27 12.22
CA GLU A 92 8.04 16.70 12.23
C GLU A 92 7.74 17.24 10.83
N ASN A 93 8.46 16.77 9.81
CA ASN A 93 8.26 17.16 8.41
C ASN A 93 6.91 16.66 7.88
N GLU A 94 6.55 15.42 8.17
CA GLU A 94 5.23 14.88 7.78
C GLU A 94 4.11 15.65 8.45
N MET A 95 4.24 16.00 9.74
CA MET A 95 3.22 16.77 10.47
C MET A 95 3.01 18.18 9.89
N LYS A 96 4.06 18.86 9.43
CA LYS A 96 3.95 20.18 8.79
C LYS A 96 3.22 20.15 7.46
N ASN A 97 3.28 19.03 6.75
CA ASN A 97 2.72 18.86 5.42
C ASN A 97 1.34 18.16 5.40
N ILE A 98 0.74 17.91 6.56
CA ILE A 98 -0.63 17.41 6.65
C ILE A 98 -1.59 18.49 6.17
N ILE A 99 -2.51 18.10 5.28
CA ILE A 99 -3.46 19.02 4.66
C ILE A 99 -4.78 18.97 5.42
N TYR A 100 -5.33 20.13 5.72
CA TYR A 100 -6.59 20.34 6.47
C TYR A 100 -7.59 21.22 5.71
N SER A 101 -7.21 21.79 4.56
CA SER A 101 -8.06 22.65 3.75
C SER A 101 -8.44 21.94 2.46
N LYS A 102 -9.73 21.95 2.15
CA LYS A 102 -10.27 21.38 0.91
C LYS A 102 -9.72 22.07 -0.33
N GLU A 103 -9.68 23.40 -0.31
CA GLU A 103 -9.19 24.20 -1.43
C GLU A 103 -7.73 23.90 -1.72
N LYS A 104 -6.92 23.81 -0.67
CA LYS A 104 -5.50 23.46 -0.79
C LYS A 104 -5.30 22.04 -1.29
N PHE A 105 -6.09 21.09 -0.80
CA PHE A 105 -6.04 19.71 -1.24
C PHE A 105 -6.41 19.57 -2.71
N GLU A 106 -7.51 20.21 -3.14
CA GLU A 106 -7.93 20.20 -4.54
C GLU A 106 -6.91 20.88 -5.46
N GLU A 107 -6.30 22.01 -5.05
CA GLU A 107 -5.19 22.66 -5.78
C GLU A 107 -4.04 21.69 -6.03
N ILE A 108 -3.60 20.97 -5.00
CA ILE A 108 -2.52 19.98 -5.09
C ILE A 108 -2.93 18.85 -6.03
N CYS A 109 -4.16 18.32 -5.87
CA CYS A 109 -4.69 17.31 -6.76
C CYS A 109 -4.64 17.75 -8.23
N PHE A 110 -5.07 18.97 -8.55
CA PHE A 110 -5.03 19.49 -9.92
C PHE A 110 -3.61 19.60 -10.47
N ARG A 111 -2.67 20.05 -9.66
CA ARG A 111 -1.27 20.17 -10.08
C ARG A 111 -0.67 18.80 -10.36
N ILE A 112 -0.86 17.82 -9.47
CA ILE A 112 -0.38 16.46 -9.65
C ILE A 112 -1.04 15.80 -10.87
N ALA A 113 -2.35 15.95 -11.04
CA ALA A 113 -3.08 15.39 -12.19
C ALA A 113 -2.56 15.90 -13.54
N LYS A 114 -2.19 17.20 -13.62
CA LYS A 114 -1.63 17.81 -14.85
C LYS A 114 -0.19 17.40 -15.13
N SER A 115 0.56 16.99 -14.12
CA SER A 115 1.97 16.63 -14.25
C SER A 115 2.23 15.18 -14.70
N GLY A 116 1.18 14.36 -14.77
CA GLY A 116 1.30 12.93 -15.08
C GLY A 116 1.78 12.06 -13.91
N PHE A 117 1.92 12.65 -12.72
CA PHE A 117 2.19 11.89 -11.50
C PHE A 117 0.92 11.27 -10.93
N GLN A 118 1.11 10.13 -10.27
CA GLN A 118 0.09 9.52 -9.41
C GLN A 118 0.07 10.22 -8.04
N MET A 119 -1.10 10.27 -7.42
CA MET A 119 -1.24 10.73 -6.04
C MET A 119 -1.68 9.58 -5.13
N ASN A 120 -0.94 9.38 -4.04
CA ASN A 120 -1.17 8.35 -3.04
C ASN A 120 -1.48 9.02 -1.71
N THR A 121 -2.76 9.16 -1.38
CA THR A 121 -3.18 9.90 -0.20
C THR A 121 -3.49 8.98 0.97
N TYR A 122 -2.83 9.24 2.09
CA TYR A 122 -3.15 8.64 3.38
C TYR A 122 -4.22 9.48 4.08
N ALA A 123 -5.44 8.98 4.14
CA ALA A 123 -6.53 9.60 4.87
C ALA A 123 -6.58 9.09 6.31
N MET A 124 -6.55 10.02 7.28
CA MET A 124 -6.35 9.69 8.69
C MET A 124 -7.56 9.06 9.38
N ASN A 125 -8.77 9.28 8.86
CA ASN A 125 -10.03 8.79 9.43
C ASN A 125 -11.11 8.62 8.36
N GLY A 126 -12.30 8.13 8.74
CA GLY A 126 -13.41 7.91 7.82
C GLY A 126 -13.88 9.19 7.12
N LEU A 127 -14.00 10.30 7.85
CA LEU A 127 -14.41 11.57 7.27
C LEU A 127 -13.38 12.07 6.23
N SER A 128 -12.09 11.96 6.54
CA SER A 128 -11.03 12.31 5.57
C SER A 128 -11.09 11.45 4.30
N ASN A 129 -11.50 10.18 4.40
CA ASN A 129 -11.69 9.33 3.23
C ASN A 129 -12.86 9.81 2.35
N SER A 130 -13.99 10.19 2.94
CA SER A 130 -15.13 10.74 2.20
C SER A 130 -14.76 12.03 1.47
N GLU A 131 -14.03 12.92 2.14
CA GLU A 131 -13.54 14.19 1.58
C GLU A 131 -12.54 13.96 0.44
N LEU A 132 -11.60 13.01 0.63
CA LEU A 132 -10.65 12.57 -0.39
C LEU A 132 -11.36 12.05 -1.64
N ILE A 133 -12.29 11.11 -1.48
CA ILE A 133 -13.04 10.49 -2.58
C ILE A 133 -13.80 11.55 -3.37
N SER A 134 -14.44 12.49 -2.68
CA SER A 134 -15.15 13.61 -3.31
C SER A 134 -14.22 14.49 -4.16
N SER A 135 -13.07 14.86 -3.62
CA SER A 135 -12.06 15.68 -4.31
C SER A 135 -11.42 14.95 -5.49
N TYR A 136 -11.09 13.67 -5.32
CA TYR A 136 -10.55 12.83 -6.40
C TYR A 136 -11.54 12.70 -7.56
N ARG A 137 -12.81 12.45 -7.29
CA ARG A 137 -13.84 12.38 -8.35
C ARG A 137 -13.92 13.66 -9.16
N LYS A 138 -13.87 14.81 -8.49
CA LYS A 138 -13.90 16.11 -9.13
C LYS A 138 -12.69 16.33 -10.04
N VAL A 139 -11.48 16.09 -9.52
CA VAL A 139 -10.23 16.37 -10.22
C VAL A 139 -9.95 15.38 -11.34
N LEU A 140 -10.26 14.10 -11.14
CA LEU A 140 -9.99 13.04 -12.11
C LEU A 140 -11.09 12.89 -13.17
N ASN A 141 -12.05 13.80 -13.21
CA ASN A 141 -13.03 13.83 -14.28
C ASN A 141 -12.31 14.10 -15.63
N GLY A 142 -12.53 13.24 -16.62
CA GLY A 142 -11.87 13.32 -17.92
C GLY A 142 -10.45 12.72 -17.99
N ILE A 143 -9.82 12.34 -16.88
CA ILE A 143 -8.52 11.64 -16.89
C ILE A 143 -8.76 10.13 -17.04
N SER A 144 -8.08 9.49 -18.00
CA SER A 144 -8.38 8.12 -18.41
C SER A 144 -7.90 7.05 -17.41
N ASP A 145 -6.66 7.04 -16.99
CA ASP A 145 -6.06 5.98 -16.13
C ASP A 145 -5.08 6.56 -15.11
N PRO A 146 -5.59 7.35 -14.13
CA PRO A 146 -4.72 8.02 -13.16
C PRO A 146 -4.14 7.06 -12.11
N ARG A 147 -4.82 5.95 -11.81
CA ARG A 147 -4.45 4.93 -10.81
C ARG A 147 -4.14 5.53 -9.44
N TRP A 148 -4.86 6.56 -9.03
CA TRP A 148 -4.60 7.22 -7.76
C TRP A 148 -4.97 6.34 -6.58
N ARG A 149 -4.10 6.32 -5.57
CA ARG A 149 -4.24 5.39 -4.45
C ARG A 149 -4.90 6.06 -3.24
N ILE A 150 -5.72 5.29 -2.57
CA ILE A 150 -6.27 5.62 -1.26
C ILE A 150 -5.55 4.71 -0.26
N GLU A 151 -4.55 5.26 0.43
CA GLU A 151 -3.79 4.53 1.43
C GLU A 151 -4.59 4.44 2.74
N ASN A 152 -4.42 3.36 3.50
CA ASN A 152 -5.20 3.07 4.70
C ASN A 152 -6.71 2.91 4.41
N ALA A 153 -7.03 2.21 3.33
CA ALA A 153 -8.38 2.06 2.79
C ALA A 153 -9.36 1.32 3.72
N SER A 154 -8.87 0.69 4.79
CA SER A 154 -9.69 0.06 5.84
C SER A 154 -10.64 1.04 6.54
N LYS A 155 -10.42 2.33 6.41
CA LYS A 155 -11.26 3.40 6.97
C LYS A 155 -12.28 4.00 6.02
N ILE A 156 -12.36 3.50 4.77
CA ILE A 156 -13.40 3.90 3.83
C ILE A 156 -14.75 3.38 4.35
N GLN A 157 -15.71 4.29 4.46
CA GLN A 157 -17.04 3.96 4.96
C GLN A 157 -17.90 3.35 3.86
N LYS A 158 -18.83 2.44 4.20
CA LYS A 158 -19.72 1.83 3.20
C LYS A 158 -20.55 2.84 2.41
N LEU A 159 -20.92 3.94 3.03
CA LEU A 159 -21.67 5.01 2.35
C LEU A 159 -20.89 5.66 1.18
N ASP A 160 -19.56 5.57 1.21
CA ASP A 160 -18.69 6.13 0.16
C ASP A 160 -18.48 5.18 -1.02
N PHE A 161 -18.85 3.90 -0.91
CA PHE A 161 -18.57 2.89 -1.94
C PHE A 161 -19.16 3.28 -3.30
N ASN A 162 -20.38 3.81 -3.35
CA ASN A 162 -21.00 4.30 -4.60
C ASN A 162 -20.26 5.47 -5.24
N SER A 163 -19.33 6.07 -4.49
CA SER A 163 -18.49 7.17 -4.98
C SER A 163 -17.14 6.69 -5.50
N LEU A 164 -16.79 5.43 -5.27
CA LEU A 164 -15.59 4.81 -5.81
C LEU A 164 -15.77 4.46 -7.30
N ASN A 165 -14.67 4.28 -8.00
CA ASN A 165 -14.62 3.80 -9.37
C ASN A 165 -13.23 3.24 -9.70
N SER A 166 -13.04 2.70 -10.91
CA SER A 166 -11.80 2.05 -11.34
C SER A 166 -10.57 2.98 -11.42
N LYS A 167 -10.73 4.30 -11.29
CA LYS A 167 -9.64 5.27 -11.23
C LYS A 167 -8.94 5.29 -9.86
N PHE A 168 -9.60 4.74 -8.84
CA PHE A 168 -9.09 4.67 -7.46
C PHE A 168 -8.57 3.28 -7.17
N ILE A 169 -7.46 3.21 -6.46
CA ILE A 169 -6.86 1.95 -6.02
C ILE A 169 -6.79 1.96 -4.50
N PRO A 170 -7.72 1.28 -3.82
CA PRO A 170 -7.65 1.11 -2.37
C PRO A 170 -6.45 0.28 -1.97
N SER A 171 -5.68 0.78 -1.01
CA SER A 171 -4.46 0.16 -0.46
C SER A 171 -4.70 -0.19 0.99
N PHE A 172 -4.58 -1.48 1.31
CA PHE A 172 -4.81 -2.02 2.64
C PHE A 172 -3.51 -2.45 3.28
N GLN A 173 -3.24 -1.98 4.49
CA GLN A 173 -2.14 -2.39 5.33
C GLN A 173 -2.68 -3.36 6.38
N LEU A 174 -2.48 -4.66 6.16
CA LEU A 174 -3.02 -5.75 7.00
C LEU A 174 -1.97 -6.37 7.93
N GLY A 175 -0.81 -5.75 8.03
CA GLY A 175 0.30 -6.22 8.87
C GLY A 175 -0.01 -6.13 10.36
N ASN A 176 -0.84 -5.20 10.80
CA ASN A 176 -1.08 -4.93 12.21
C ASN A 176 -2.24 -5.71 12.79
N VAL A 177 -1.95 -6.70 13.61
CA VAL A 177 -2.85 -7.14 14.67
C VAL A 177 -2.04 -7.45 15.92
N ASN A 178 -2.11 -6.55 16.86
CA ASN A 178 -1.73 -6.69 18.25
C ASN A 178 -0.24 -6.66 18.62
N ASN A 179 0.17 -5.56 19.19
CA ASN A 179 0.76 -5.65 20.52
C ASN A 179 0.27 -4.45 21.34
N GLY A 180 -0.69 -4.68 22.20
CA GLY A 180 -0.95 -3.81 23.35
C GLY A 180 -1.70 -2.48 23.13
N SER A 181 -1.86 -1.98 21.92
CA SER A 181 -2.57 -0.72 21.64
C SER A 181 -4.08 -0.84 21.44
N ILE A 182 -4.64 -2.04 21.62
CA ILE A 182 -6.10 -2.28 21.45
C ILE A 182 -6.94 -1.44 22.45
N ASN A 183 -6.35 -0.96 23.53
CA ASN A 183 -7.11 -0.22 24.53
C ASN A 183 -7.26 1.29 24.25
N ASN A 184 -6.48 1.87 23.33
CA ASN A 184 -6.54 3.30 23.04
C ASN A 184 -7.30 3.68 21.78
N ASP A 185 -7.41 2.78 20.78
CA ASP A 185 -8.16 3.05 19.54
C ASP A 185 -9.66 2.77 19.64
N LYS A 186 -10.14 2.24 20.78
CA LYS A 186 -11.56 1.97 21.03
C LYS A 186 -12.46 3.21 21.15
N LYS A 187 -11.92 4.42 21.02
CA LYS A 187 -12.66 5.65 21.32
C LYS A 187 -12.92 6.59 20.14
N ILE A 188 -12.61 6.22 18.91
CA ILE A 188 -12.79 7.14 17.76
C ILE A 188 -13.48 6.44 16.57
N SER A 189 -14.61 5.81 16.79
CA SER A 189 -15.61 5.68 15.75
C SER A 189 -16.92 6.28 16.26
N ILE A 190 -17.38 7.30 15.57
CA ILE A 190 -18.69 7.93 15.82
C ILE A 190 -19.84 6.92 15.57
N ASP A 191 -19.54 5.82 14.90
CA ASP A 191 -20.49 4.76 14.49
C ASP A 191 -20.08 3.33 14.88
N GLY A 192 -19.06 3.15 15.72
CA GLY A 192 -18.77 1.82 16.33
C GLY A 192 -18.17 0.76 15.40
N THR A 193 -17.83 1.07 14.16
CA THR A 193 -17.32 0.09 13.18
C THR A 193 -15.87 0.38 12.75
N GLU A 194 -14.90 0.05 13.62
CA GLU A 194 -13.51 -0.10 13.17
C GLU A 194 -13.38 -1.41 12.38
N SER A 195 -13.47 -1.30 11.06
CA SER A 195 -13.16 -2.43 10.19
C SER A 195 -11.65 -2.48 9.96
N THR A 196 -10.95 -3.35 10.68
CA THR A 196 -9.57 -3.73 10.36
C THR A 196 -9.52 -4.72 9.18
N TYR A 197 -10.61 -4.90 8.47
CA TYR A 197 -10.81 -5.93 7.45
C TYR A 197 -11.16 -5.31 6.12
N ILE A 198 -10.80 -6.05 5.06
CA ILE A 198 -11.22 -5.69 3.70
C ILE A 198 -12.71 -6.04 3.57
N ASN A 199 -13.50 -5.06 3.17
CA ASN A 199 -14.82 -5.33 2.67
C ASN A 199 -14.69 -5.64 1.16
N LYS A 200 -15.02 -6.88 0.77
CA LYS A 200 -14.92 -7.34 -0.61
C LYS A 200 -15.75 -6.47 -1.58
N ASP A 201 -16.86 -5.90 -1.11
CA ASP A 201 -17.72 -5.05 -1.93
C ASP A 201 -16.94 -3.88 -2.58
N ILE A 202 -15.81 -3.47 -2.00
CA ILE A 202 -14.99 -2.39 -2.57
C ILE A 202 -14.38 -2.76 -3.94
N ILE A 203 -14.15 -4.06 -4.20
CA ILE A 203 -13.62 -4.54 -5.48
C ILE A 203 -14.65 -4.37 -6.59
N ASP A 204 -15.93 -4.50 -6.29
CA ASP A 204 -17.02 -4.34 -7.27
C ASP A 204 -17.02 -2.93 -7.87
N TRP A 205 -16.56 -1.93 -7.10
CA TRP A 205 -16.47 -0.54 -7.53
C TRP A 205 -15.12 -0.17 -8.15
N THR A 206 -14.04 -0.72 -7.61
CA THR A 206 -12.67 -0.31 -8.00
C THR A 206 -11.99 -1.31 -8.93
N GLY A 207 -12.53 -2.52 -9.03
CA GLY A 207 -12.00 -3.62 -9.84
C GLY A 207 -10.78 -4.32 -9.23
N ARG A 208 -10.12 -3.69 -8.25
CA ARG A 208 -8.91 -4.22 -7.58
C ARG A 208 -8.61 -3.53 -6.27
N VAL A 209 -7.82 -4.21 -5.43
CA VAL A 209 -7.24 -3.66 -4.21
C VAL A 209 -5.78 -4.08 -4.12
N ILE A 210 -4.94 -3.28 -3.47
CA ILE A 210 -3.56 -3.67 -3.19
C ILE A 210 -3.39 -3.96 -1.70
N LEU A 211 -2.51 -4.92 -1.43
CA LEU A 211 -2.26 -5.41 -0.09
C LEU A 211 -0.79 -5.19 0.25
N GLY A 212 -0.55 -4.65 1.43
CA GLY A 212 0.79 -4.42 1.94
C GLY A 212 0.83 -4.50 3.46
N SER A 213 2.03 -4.26 3.98
CA SER A 213 2.26 -4.00 5.39
C SER A 213 2.61 -2.52 5.58
N ASN A 214 2.70 -2.10 6.82
CA ASN A 214 3.24 -0.80 7.20
C ASN A 214 4.59 -1.01 7.92
N TYR A 215 5.47 -1.83 7.31
CA TYR A 215 6.79 -2.08 7.85
C TYR A 215 7.61 -0.77 7.94
N PRO A 216 8.38 -0.51 9.01
CA PRO A 216 8.70 -1.42 10.12
C PRO A 216 7.69 -1.46 11.28
N ASN A 217 6.61 -0.67 11.24
CA ASN A 217 5.61 -0.64 12.30
C ASN A 217 4.80 -1.95 12.40
N GLU A 218 4.83 -2.77 11.35
CA GLU A 218 4.10 -4.02 11.20
C GLU A 218 5.00 -5.15 10.69
N TYR A 219 4.48 -6.38 10.64
CA TYR A 219 5.23 -7.52 10.12
C TYR A 219 5.50 -7.37 8.62
N ILE A 220 6.75 -7.64 8.22
CA ILE A 220 7.18 -7.57 6.83
C ILE A 220 6.65 -8.73 5.96
N ASN A 221 6.32 -9.89 6.56
CA ASN A 221 5.99 -11.12 5.84
C ASN A 221 4.67 -11.00 5.03
N PRO A 222 4.71 -11.06 3.67
CA PRO A 222 3.52 -10.92 2.83
C PRO A 222 2.50 -12.05 3.02
N LEU A 223 2.92 -13.22 3.50
CA LEU A 223 2.01 -14.35 3.75
C LEU A 223 1.08 -14.07 4.95
N ILE A 224 1.50 -13.21 5.89
CA ILE A 224 0.63 -12.72 6.96
C ILE A 224 -0.46 -11.83 6.36
N THR A 225 -0.09 -10.89 5.50
CA THR A 225 -1.04 -10.02 4.80
C THR A 225 -2.01 -10.82 3.94
N PHE A 226 -1.48 -11.80 3.18
CA PHE A 226 -2.28 -12.71 2.37
C PHE A 226 -3.31 -13.48 3.24
N SER A 227 -2.88 -14.15 4.31
CA SER A 227 -3.78 -14.94 5.16
C SER A 227 -4.86 -14.09 5.83
N ARG A 228 -4.52 -12.87 6.23
CA ARG A 228 -5.46 -11.92 6.85
C ARG A 228 -6.51 -11.41 5.87
N SER A 229 -6.18 -11.24 4.62
CA SER A 229 -7.12 -10.81 3.60
C SER A 229 -8.20 -11.87 3.28
N LEU A 230 -7.94 -13.12 3.63
CA LEU A 230 -8.88 -14.25 3.47
C LEU A 230 -9.87 -14.39 4.62
N SER A 231 -9.79 -13.54 5.64
CA SER A 231 -10.64 -13.62 6.83
C SER A 231 -11.18 -12.25 7.20
N SER A 232 -12.45 -12.20 7.55
CA SER A 232 -13.12 -10.98 8.03
C SER A 232 -13.08 -10.83 9.56
N LYS A 233 -12.39 -11.72 10.29
CA LYS A 233 -12.24 -11.68 11.76
C LYS A 233 -10.79 -11.85 12.21
N LYS A 234 -10.51 -11.41 13.43
CA LYS A 234 -9.17 -11.55 14.06
C LYS A 234 -8.75 -13.01 14.12
N ILE A 235 -7.59 -13.34 13.57
CA ILE A 235 -6.98 -14.69 13.63
C ILE A 235 -6.60 -15.10 15.08
N ASN A 236 -6.72 -14.22 16.05
CA ASN A 236 -6.28 -14.43 17.43
C ASN A 236 -7.28 -15.11 18.38
N SER A 237 -8.47 -15.50 17.93
CA SER A 237 -9.29 -16.39 18.76
C SER A 237 -8.79 -17.82 18.59
N LEU A 238 -7.97 -18.28 19.52
CA LEU A 238 -7.51 -19.67 19.62
C LEU A 238 -8.66 -20.70 19.70
N ASN A 239 -9.89 -20.24 19.86
CA ASN A 239 -11.09 -21.06 19.89
C ASN A 239 -11.82 -20.95 18.54
N GLY A 240 -11.47 -21.81 17.64
CA GLY A 240 -11.82 -22.11 16.26
C GLY A 240 -13.21 -21.84 15.67
N SER A 241 -14.15 -21.18 16.35
CA SER A 241 -15.56 -21.06 15.89
C SER A 241 -15.91 -19.77 15.14
N ASP A 242 -15.01 -18.80 15.05
CA ASP A 242 -15.33 -17.44 14.60
C ASP A 242 -14.70 -17.00 13.28
N PHE A 243 -14.36 -17.94 12.41
CA PHE A 243 -13.86 -17.63 11.05
C PHE A 243 -15.04 -17.21 10.16
N GLN A 244 -15.30 -15.93 9.99
CA GLN A 244 -16.24 -15.46 8.98
C GLN A 244 -15.49 -15.19 7.66
N ILE A 245 -15.75 -16.04 6.66
CA ILE A 245 -15.28 -15.90 5.27
C ILE A 245 -16.16 -14.88 4.52
N LYS A 246 -17.32 -14.51 5.09
CA LYS A 246 -18.25 -13.58 4.47
C LYS A 246 -17.63 -12.20 4.34
N ASN A 247 -17.55 -11.69 3.11
CA ASN A 247 -16.95 -10.40 2.71
C ASN A 247 -15.40 -10.34 2.76
N SER A 248 -14.70 -11.47 2.82
CA SER A 248 -13.24 -11.53 2.64
C SER A 248 -12.86 -11.79 1.19
N LEU A 249 -11.58 -11.57 0.85
CA LEU A 249 -11.06 -11.90 -0.47
C LEU A 249 -11.02 -13.42 -0.70
N SER A 250 -11.18 -13.84 -1.93
CA SER A 250 -10.75 -15.17 -2.37
C SER A 250 -9.22 -15.27 -2.40
N ARG A 251 -8.66 -16.48 -2.37
CA ARG A 251 -7.21 -16.69 -2.49
C ARG A 251 -6.64 -16.09 -3.77
N SER A 252 -7.36 -16.17 -4.89
CA SER A 252 -6.96 -15.58 -6.15
C SER A 252 -6.89 -14.05 -6.08
N GLU A 253 -7.90 -13.40 -5.48
CA GLU A 253 -7.91 -11.95 -5.27
C GLU A 253 -6.79 -11.50 -4.32
N ALA A 254 -6.59 -12.23 -3.22
CA ALA A 254 -5.52 -11.97 -2.26
C ALA A 254 -4.12 -12.10 -2.90
N LEU A 255 -3.91 -13.15 -3.72
CA LEU A 255 -2.66 -13.32 -4.46
C LEU A 255 -2.43 -12.17 -5.44
N LYS A 256 -3.46 -11.78 -6.21
CA LYS A 256 -3.39 -10.62 -7.09
C LYS A 256 -3.07 -9.35 -6.33
N GLY A 257 -3.64 -9.16 -5.13
CA GLY A 257 -3.42 -7.98 -4.29
C GLY A 257 -1.97 -7.79 -3.83
N ILE A 258 -1.24 -8.88 -3.60
CA ILE A 258 0.19 -8.84 -3.24
C ILE A 258 1.13 -8.97 -4.45
N THR A 259 0.61 -9.13 -5.67
CA THR A 259 1.41 -9.34 -6.88
C THR A 259 0.98 -8.42 -8.03
N VAL A 260 0.17 -8.90 -8.98
CA VAL A 260 -0.15 -8.19 -10.21
C VAL A 260 -0.92 -6.89 -10.01
N TRP A 261 -1.79 -6.79 -9.01
CA TRP A 261 -2.48 -5.54 -8.71
C TRP A 261 -1.55 -4.51 -8.07
N GLY A 262 -0.55 -4.97 -7.27
CA GLY A 262 0.55 -4.15 -6.80
C GLY A 262 1.38 -3.58 -7.97
N ALA A 263 1.79 -4.44 -8.91
CA ALA A 263 2.50 -4.02 -10.12
C ALA A 263 1.67 -3.04 -10.96
N TYR A 264 0.36 -3.34 -11.16
CA TYR A 264 -0.56 -2.44 -11.86
C TYR A 264 -0.62 -1.06 -11.20
N SER A 265 -0.72 -1.02 -9.87
CA SER A 265 -0.80 0.26 -9.16
C SER A 265 0.46 1.12 -9.34
N ASN A 266 1.58 0.50 -9.64
CA ASN A 266 2.87 1.13 -9.87
C ASN A 266 3.16 1.37 -11.37
N PHE A 267 2.20 1.10 -12.27
CA PHE A 267 2.36 1.17 -13.74
C PHE A 267 3.44 0.20 -14.28
N GLU A 268 3.57 -0.96 -13.66
CA GLU A 268 4.64 -1.92 -13.96
C GLU A 268 4.10 -3.35 -14.28
N GLU A 269 2.80 -3.49 -14.52
CA GLU A 269 2.14 -4.78 -14.79
C GLU A 269 2.62 -5.46 -16.06
N LEU A 270 3.21 -4.71 -16.99
CA LEU A 270 3.83 -5.24 -18.22
C LEU A 270 5.28 -5.68 -18.02
N LYS A 271 5.84 -5.45 -16.82
CA LYS A 271 7.23 -5.79 -16.48
C LYS A 271 7.32 -6.84 -15.38
N LYS A 272 6.33 -6.91 -14.47
CA LYS A 272 6.36 -7.78 -13.26
C LYS A 272 4.98 -8.02 -12.66
N GLY A 273 4.93 -8.80 -11.58
CA GLY A 273 3.69 -9.16 -10.86
C GLY A 273 3.08 -10.47 -11.32
N SER A 274 3.53 -11.03 -12.44
CA SER A 274 3.14 -12.37 -12.93
C SER A 274 4.32 -13.09 -13.57
N ILE A 275 4.25 -14.41 -13.62
CA ILE A 275 5.20 -15.24 -14.34
C ILE A 275 4.68 -15.36 -15.79
N SER A 276 5.07 -14.42 -16.63
CA SER A 276 4.64 -14.31 -18.02
C SER A 276 5.82 -14.00 -18.92
N ILE A 277 5.75 -14.45 -20.18
CA ILE A 277 6.78 -14.14 -21.19
C ILE A 277 6.88 -12.60 -21.33
N GLY A 278 8.11 -12.08 -21.27
CA GLY A 278 8.40 -10.66 -21.35
C GLY A 278 8.49 -9.95 -19.99
N ASN A 279 8.04 -10.58 -18.91
CA ASN A 279 8.22 -10.04 -17.55
C ASN A 279 9.61 -10.38 -17.00
N PHE A 280 10.05 -9.59 -16.02
CA PHE A 280 11.23 -9.94 -15.23
C PHE A 280 11.05 -11.30 -14.55
N ALA A 281 12.11 -12.08 -14.49
CA ALA A 281 12.13 -13.34 -13.76
C ALA A 281 12.25 -13.10 -12.24
N ASP A 282 11.23 -12.44 -11.68
CA ASP A 282 11.06 -12.15 -10.26
C ASP A 282 10.02 -13.12 -9.70
N PHE A 283 10.45 -14.09 -8.91
CA PHE A 283 9.54 -15.08 -8.31
C PHE A 283 10.04 -15.65 -7.01
N VAL A 284 9.13 -16.28 -6.27
CA VAL A 284 9.42 -16.93 -5.00
C VAL A 284 8.97 -18.40 -5.03
N ILE A 285 9.76 -19.26 -4.40
CA ILE A 285 9.43 -20.67 -4.18
C ILE A 285 9.04 -20.84 -2.72
N LEU A 286 7.84 -21.35 -2.48
CA LEU A 286 7.29 -21.58 -1.16
C LEU A 286 7.30 -23.06 -0.79
N SER A 287 7.41 -23.39 0.48
CA SER A 287 7.42 -24.76 0.99
C SER A 287 6.07 -25.46 0.91
N LYS A 288 4.97 -24.72 0.74
CA LYS A 288 3.61 -25.23 0.68
C LYS A 288 2.77 -24.49 -0.36
N ASN A 289 1.75 -25.16 -0.91
CA ASN A 289 0.79 -24.52 -1.80
C ASN A 289 -0.20 -23.66 -1.00
N ILE A 290 0.04 -22.34 -0.91
CA ILE A 290 -0.80 -21.41 -0.17
C ILE A 290 -2.22 -21.26 -0.76
N MET A 291 -2.45 -21.78 -1.96
CA MET A 291 -3.77 -21.77 -2.60
C MET A 291 -4.68 -22.90 -2.06
N GLU A 292 -4.13 -23.92 -1.38
CA GLU A 292 -4.85 -25.10 -0.95
C GLU A 292 -4.81 -25.36 0.56
N ILE A 293 -3.67 -25.09 1.21
CA ILE A 293 -3.48 -25.37 2.65
C ILE A 293 -4.47 -24.59 3.53
N ASP A 294 -4.66 -25.05 4.76
CA ASP A 294 -5.45 -24.32 5.77
C ASP A 294 -4.91 -22.89 5.92
N ILE A 295 -5.83 -21.90 6.00
CA ILE A 295 -5.50 -20.49 6.13
C ILE A 295 -4.60 -20.23 7.34
N LYS A 296 -4.80 -20.96 8.45
CA LYS A 296 -4.02 -20.86 9.67
C LYS A 296 -2.54 -21.27 9.49
N LEU A 297 -2.24 -22.11 8.49
CA LEU A 297 -0.90 -22.59 8.19
C LEU A 297 -0.13 -21.65 7.22
N ILE A 298 -0.83 -20.73 6.54
CA ILE A 298 -0.22 -19.85 5.56
C ILE A 298 0.90 -18.98 6.17
N PRO A 299 0.72 -18.32 7.32
CA PRO A 299 1.78 -17.49 7.92
C PRO A 299 3.08 -18.25 8.26
N SER A 300 2.99 -19.57 8.50
CA SER A 300 4.13 -20.42 8.81
C SER A 300 4.79 -21.08 7.58
N THR A 301 4.26 -20.82 6.38
CA THR A 301 4.85 -21.30 5.14
C THR A 301 6.21 -20.64 4.91
N GLN A 302 7.22 -21.44 4.64
CA GLN A 302 8.60 -20.96 4.45
C GLN A 302 8.84 -20.51 3.02
N VAL A 303 9.59 -19.44 2.86
CA VAL A 303 10.21 -19.06 1.59
C VAL A 303 11.44 -19.97 1.40
N ILE A 304 11.40 -20.82 0.37
CA ILE A 304 12.51 -21.71 0.02
C ILE A 304 13.57 -20.96 -0.78
N ALA A 305 13.13 -20.15 -1.74
CA ALA A 305 14.02 -19.34 -2.55
C ALA A 305 13.32 -18.06 -3.03
N THR A 306 14.11 -17.01 -3.23
CA THR A 306 13.70 -15.77 -3.87
C THR A 306 14.63 -15.49 -5.04
N VAL A 307 14.05 -15.30 -6.20
CA VAL A 307 14.74 -14.99 -7.46
C VAL A 307 14.34 -13.59 -7.91
N LEU A 308 15.31 -12.77 -8.28
CA LEU A 308 15.14 -11.42 -8.80
C LEU A 308 15.91 -11.27 -10.10
N GLY A 309 15.22 -10.95 -11.20
CA GLY A 309 15.84 -10.81 -12.51
C GLY A 309 16.53 -12.09 -12.98
N GLY A 310 16.05 -13.27 -12.58
CA GLY A 310 16.67 -14.57 -12.86
C GLY A 310 17.82 -14.97 -11.93
N GLU A 311 18.24 -14.08 -11.02
CA GLU A 311 19.31 -14.37 -10.08
C GLU A 311 18.77 -14.82 -8.72
N LEU A 312 19.36 -15.88 -8.15
CA LEU A 312 19.03 -16.39 -6.82
C LEU A 312 19.55 -15.42 -5.76
N LYS A 313 18.63 -14.73 -5.05
CA LYS A 313 18.96 -13.76 -3.99
C LYS A 313 18.82 -14.31 -2.59
N TYR A 314 18.01 -15.34 -2.40
CA TYR A 314 17.84 -16.04 -1.15
C TYR A 314 17.52 -17.51 -1.38
N ARG A 315 18.09 -18.38 -0.56
CA ARG A 315 17.74 -19.80 -0.45
C ARG A 315 17.84 -20.23 1.01
N ILE A 316 16.81 -20.95 1.46
CA ILE A 316 16.89 -21.60 2.78
C ILE A 316 17.90 -22.74 2.74
N ASN A 317 18.74 -22.83 3.76
CA ASN A 317 19.58 -24.03 3.94
C ASN A 317 18.67 -25.16 4.41
N ILE A 318 18.41 -26.12 3.54
CA ILE A 318 17.77 -27.39 3.93
C ILE A 318 18.91 -28.25 4.42
N LEU A 319 19.06 -28.35 5.75
CA LEU A 319 19.94 -29.33 6.39
C LEU A 319 19.29 -30.70 6.31
#